data_82ff87770c971621e8bff59193a263c3
#
_entry.id   82ff87770c971621e8bff59193a263c3
#
_cell.length_a   1.000
_cell.length_b   1.000
_cell.length_c   1.000
_cell.angle_alpha   90.00
_cell.angle_beta   90.00
_cell.angle_gamma   90.00
#
_symmetry.space_group_name_H-M   'P 1'
#
loop_
_entity.id
_entity.type
_entity.pdbx_description
1 polymer ?
#
loop_
_entity_poly.entity_id
_entity_poly.type
_entity_poly.pdbx_seq_one_letter_code
_entity_poly.pdbx_strand_id
1 'polypeptide(L)'
;MSFFNPSGRLLWVGAILVGALSSAKAQRPQRVATHVDSVRAARNAKIEYFPVQFTLVSGKQVRGYVTDYALFMHKQVECYEMPPDQLPPPPMKALAIERIQTMAVEGHTLDALTKNGKPLGMLAENMTPAAGTKTYGYFITKADMYIPIPLMPMVMLIPVGSHDKYFWYVQPAGGPIREVPRSGKAFAALMATAFADYPALAVRIRQQAPDAVYKNMPSLVQEYKAHFAPAK
;
A
#
# COMPACT_ATOMS: atom_id res chain seq x y z
N MET A 1 4.18 40.82 -67.81
CA MET A 1 4.63 42.12 -67.31
C MET A 1 4.75 41.98 -65.80
N SER A 2 5.95 41.61 -65.29
CA SER A 2 6.97 42.54 -64.77
C SER A 2 6.39 43.43 -63.67
N PHE A 3 6.84 43.55 -62.46
CA PHE A 3 8.15 43.57 -61.80
C PHE A 3 7.99 43.61 -60.29
N PHE A 4 8.86 43.14 -59.55
CA PHE A 4 9.93 43.48 -58.63
C PHE A 4 9.67 43.10 -57.18
N ASN A 5 10.54 42.22 -56.72
CA ASN A 5 11.00 42.05 -55.33
C ASN A 5 11.95 43.26 -55.00
N PRO A 6 12.07 43.72 -53.74
CA PRO A 6 13.22 43.32 -52.98
C PRO A 6 13.02 43.19 -51.46
N SER A 7 13.56 42.10 -50.93
CA SER A 7 14.60 42.07 -49.85
C SER A 7 14.48 43.03 -48.66
N GLY A 8 14.23 42.50 -47.50
CA GLY A 8 14.46 43.13 -46.23
C GLY A 8 14.62 42.07 -45.13
N ARG A 9 15.81 41.44 -45.10
CA ARG A 9 16.19 40.54 -43.96
C ARG A 9 16.56 41.41 -42.77
N LEU A 10 15.72 41.53 -41.78
CA LEU A 10 16.06 41.98 -40.44
C LEU A 10 16.45 40.78 -39.59
N LEU A 11 17.75 40.63 -39.38
CA LEU A 11 18.33 39.70 -38.41
C LEU A 11 18.07 40.27 -37.01
N TRP A 12 17.12 39.71 -36.30
CA TRP A 12 17.00 39.89 -34.85
C TRP A 12 17.92 38.89 -34.15
N VAL A 13 19.06 39.39 -33.68
CA VAL A 13 19.92 38.69 -32.73
C VAL A 13 19.27 38.83 -31.36
N GLY A 14 18.42 37.86 -31.02
CA GLY A 14 17.88 37.75 -29.67
C GLY A 14 18.91 37.08 -28.78
N ALA A 15 19.58 37.86 -27.95
CA ALA A 15 20.41 37.34 -26.86
C ALA A 15 19.54 36.58 -25.87
N ILE A 16 19.58 35.23 -25.90
CA ILE A 16 18.97 34.38 -24.87
C ILE A 16 19.84 34.47 -23.63
N LEU A 17 19.46 35.32 -22.69
CA LEU A 17 19.98 35.30 -21.33
C LEU A 17 19.43 34.07 -20.63
N VAL A 18 20.17 32.94 -20.68
CA VAL A 18 19.91 31.78 -19.86
C VAL A 18 20.25 32.15 -18.41
N GLY A 19 19.23 32.67 -17.72
CA GLY A 19 19.29 32.85 -16.28
C GLY A 19 19.35 31.47 -15.62
N ALA A 20 20.53 31.07 -15.20
CA ALA A 20 20.72 29.91 -14.30
C ALA A 20 20.05 30.23 -12.97
N LEU A 21 18.77 29.87 -12.83
CA LEU A 21 18.10 29.80 -11.54
C LEU A 21 18.74 28.65 -10.77
N SER A 22 19.86 28.95 -10.10
CA SER A 22 20.40 28.09 -9.04
C SER A 22 19.34 27.99 -7.96
N SER A 23 18.59 26.91 -7.99
CA SER A 23 17.73 26.52 -6.87
C SER A 23 18.61 26.29 -5.65
N ALA A 24 18.85 27.35 -4.89
CA ALA A 24 19.44 27.24 -3.57
C ALA A 24 18.50 26.35 -2.74
N LYS A 25 18.79 25.05 -2.69
CA LYS A 25 18.21 24.17 -1.69
C LYS A 25 18.56 24.81 -0.36
N ALA A 26 17.56 25.38 0.32
CA ALA A 26 17.71 25.86 1.67
C ALA A 26 18.25 24.70 2.51
N GLN A 27 19.54 24.68 2.78
CA GLN A 27 20.15 23.74 3.71
C GLN A 27 19.50 23.98 5.06
N ARG A 28 18.64 23.06 5.50
CA ARG A 28 18.14 23.07 6.88
C ARG A 28 19.37 23.09 7.80
N PRO A 29 19.40 23.97 8.81
CA PRO A 29 20.51 24.02 9.75
C PRO A 29 20.71 22.62 10.33
N GLN A 30 21.91 22.09 10.16
CA GLN A 30 22.28 20.77 10.64
C GLN A 30 22.32 20.83 12.16
N ARG A 31 21.32 20.19 12.80
CA ARG A 31 21.24 20.12 14.27
C ARG A 31 22.42 19.30 14.79
N VAL A 32 23.16 19.86 15.75
CA VAL A 32 24.23 19.14 16.43
C VAL A 32 23.62 18.00 17.25
N ALA A 33 24.13 16.78 17.08
CA ALA A 33 23.67 15.62 17.82
C ALA A 33 24.01 15.77 19.33
N THR A 34 23.04 15.40 20.17
CA THR A 34 23.19 15.40 21.62
C THR A 34 23.49 13.98 22.13
N HIS A 35 23.89 13.87 23.42
CA HIS A 35 24.05 12.55 24.06
C HIS A 35 22.77 11.71 24.01
N VAL A 36 21.59 12.35 24.18
CA VAL A 36 20.28 11.71 24.05
C VAL A 36 20.07 11.16 22.64
N ASP A 37 20.49 11.91 21.61
CA ASP A 37 20.42 11.47 20.23
C ASP A 37 21.30 10.24 19.97
N SER A 38 22.50 10.19 20.59
CA SER A 38 23.39 9.03 20.48
C SER A 38 22.80 7.76 21.11
N VAL A 39 22.18 7.87 22.28
CA VAL A 39 21.48 6.75 22.92
C VAL A 39 20.29 6.28 22.07
N ARG A 40 19.54 7.22 21.50
CA ARG A 40 18.41 6.93 20.63
C ARG A 40 18.85 6.24 19.32
N ALA A 41 19.94 6.70 18.70
CA ALA A 41 20.50 6.07 17.51
C ALA A 41 21.01 4.66 17.79
N ALA A 42 21.70 4.45 18.91
CA ALA A 42 22.16 3.13 19.34
C ALA A 42 21.00 2.15 19.61
N ARG A 43 19.86 2.66 20.10
CA ARG A 43 18.62 1.88 20.23
C ARG A 43 18.01 1.57 18.86
N ASN A 44 17.97 2.55 17.97
CA ASN A 44 17.40 2.41 16.63
C ASN A 44 18.24 1.50 15.73
N ALA A 45 19.57 1.46 15.91
CA ALA A 45 20.48 0.56 15.20
C ALA A 45 20.17 -0.94 15.39
N LYS A 46 19.37 -1.29 16.41
CA LYS A 46 18.90 -2.65 16.68
C LYS A 46 17.53 -2.94 16.04
N ILE A 47 16.90 -1.95 15.44
CA ILE A 47 15.59 -2.07 14.80
C ILE A 47 15.82 -2.28 13.31
N GLU A 48 15.30 -3.37 12.79
CA GLU A 48 15.25 -3.60 11.35
C GLU A 48 14.36 -2.54 10.70
N TYR A 49 14.78 -2.04 9.53
CA TYR A 49 13.99 -1.08 8.77
C TYR A 49 14.10 -1.34 7.27
N PHE A 50 13.05 -1.01 6.55
CA PHE A 50 12.86 -1.34 5.15
C PHE A 50 12.68 -0.06 4.32
N PRO A 51 13.39 0.08 3.19
CA PRO A 51 13.15 1.17 2.28
C PRO A 51 11.75 1.06 1.67
N VAL A 52 11.03 2.18 1.62
CA VAL A 52 9.67 2.24 1.12
C VAL A 52 9.50 3.38 0.13
N GLN A 53 8.68 3.17 -0.87
CA GLN A 53 8.24 4.19 -1.82
C GLN A 53 6.72 4.34 -1.74
N PHE A 54 6.27 5.54 -1.41
CA PHE A 54 4.86 5.91 -1.43
C PHE A 54 4.55 6.65 -2.72
N THR A 55 3.44 6.30 -3.38
CA THR A 55 2.77 7.17 -4.34
C THR A 55 1.58 7.79 -3.63
N LEU A 56 1.56 9.10 -3.51
CA LEU A 56 0.46 9.83 -2.87
C LEU A 56 -0.71 9.99 -3.83
N VAL A 57 -1.90 10.24 -3.30
CA VAL A 57 -3.12 10.54 -4.09
C VAL A 57 -2.91 11.75 -5.02
N SER A 58 -2.01 12.67 -4.67
CA SER A 58 -1.58 13.78 -5.54
C SER A 58 -0.69 13.37 -6.72
N GLY A 59 -0.33 12.09 -6.85
CA GLY A 59 0.65 11.59 -7.82
C GLY A 59 2.12 11.79 -7.41
N LYS A 60 2.38 12.52 -6.33
CA LYS A 60 3.75 12.73 -5.83
C LYS A 60 4.33 11.43 -5.27
N GLN A 61 5.55 11.10 -5.67
CA GLN A 61 6.31 10.00 -5.08
C GLN A 61 7.16 10.50 -3.90
N VAL A 62 7.12 9.75 -2.79
CA VAL A 62 7.89 10.01 -1.58
C VAL A 62 8.61 8.74 -1.19
N ARG A 63 9.88 8.84 -0.86
CA ARG A 63 10.69 7.73 -0.34
C ARG A 63 10.87 7.89 1.16
N GLY A 64 11.02 6.77 1.85
CA GLY A 64 11.25 6.73 3.29
C GLY A 64 11.66 5.35 3.76
N TYR A 65 11.58 5.14 5.06
CA TYR A 65 11.89 3.89 5.72
C TYR A 65 10.79 3.57 6.74
N VAL A 66 10.40 2.32 6.82
CA VAL A 66 9.47 1.80 7.82
C VAL A 66 10.19 0.78 8.70
N THR A 67 9.84 0.71 9.96
CA THR A 67 10.43 -0.27 10.91
C THR A 67 9.61 -1.55 11.02
N ASP A 68 8.41 -1.50 10.52
CA ASP A 68 7.51 -2.64 10.44
C ASP A 68 6.55 -2.42 9.26
N TYR A 69 6.24 -3.48 8.56
CA TYR A 69 5.17 -3.48 7.57
C TYR A 69 4.44 -4.82 7.59
N ALA A 70 3.14 -4.75 7.51
CA ALA A 70 2.31 -5.90 7.22
C ALA A 70 1.78 -5.76 5.79
N LEU A 71 1.51 -6.87 5.12
CA LEU A 71 0.86 -6.88 3.80
C LEU A 71 -0.57 -6.28 3.85
N PHE A 72 -0.87 -5.69 4.97
CA PHE A 72 -2.09 -5.01 5.30
C PHE A 72 -1.84 -4.02 6.46
N MET A 73 -2.25 -2.76 6.28
CA MET A 73 -2.06 -1.68 7.25
C MET A 73 -3.32 -0.84 7.40
N HIS A 74 -3.54 -0.29 8.59
CA HIS A 74 -4.72 0.50 8.94
C HIS A 74 -4.37 1.93 9.37
N LYS A 75 -5.23 2.88 9.01
CA LYS A 75 -5.24 4.29 9.44
C LYS A 75 -4.02 5.10 9.04
N GLN A 76 -2.82 4.68 9.44
CA GLN A 76 -1.58 5.41 9.17
C GLN A 76 -0.39 4.45 9.03
N VAL A 77 0.64 4.93 8.34
CA VAL A 77 1.94 4.29 8.23
C VAL A 77 2.95 5.17 8.96
N GLU A 78 3.67 4.58 9.91
CA GLU A 78 4.79 5.25 10.57
C GLU A 78 6.05 5.09 9.73
N CYS A 79 6.69 6.19 9.38
CA CYS A 79 7.85 6.19 8.50
C CYS A 79 8.87 7.25 8.89
N TYR A 80 10.10 7.05 8.43
CA TYR A 80 11.22 7.99 8.55
C TYR A 80 11.62 8.48 7.17
N GLU A 81 12.09 9.72 7.05
CA GLU A 81 12.63 10.26 5.78
C GLU A 81 14.05 9.78 5.48
N MET A 82 14.78 9.38 6.51
CA MET A 82 16.13 8.83 6.43
C MET A 82 16.21 7.60 7.32
N PRO A 83 17.23 6.72 7.15
CA PRO A 83 17.41 5.57 8.02
C PRO A 83 17.40 5.99 9.51
N PRO A 84 16.65 5.29 10.38
CA PRO A 84 16.44 5.70 11.77
C PRO A 84 17.68 5.56 12.66
N ASP A 85 18.71 4.87 12.19
CA ASP A 85 20.00 4.69 12.87
C ASP A 85 20.99 5.85 12.66
N GLN A 86 20.65 6.84 11.84
CA GLN A 86 21.50 8.01 11.60
C GLN A 86 21.59 8.95 12.81
N LEU A 87 22.68 9.73 12.88
CA LEU A 87 22.89 10.77 13.87
C LEU A 87 22.84 12.17 13.21
N PRO A 88 22.01 13.09 13.72
CA PRO A 88 20.96 12.89 14.73
C PRO A 88 19.80 12.03 14.17
N PRO A 89 19.12 11.23 15.03
CA PRO A 89 18.04 10.38 14.56
C PRO A 89 16.92 11.20 13.91
N PRO A 90 16.43 10.80 12.72
CA PRO A 90 15.36 11.50 12.07
C PRO A 90 14.06 11.39 12.89
N PRO A 91 13.18 12.40 12.84
CA PRO A 91 11.87 12.29 13.47
C PRO A 91 11.02 11.26 12.73
N MET A 92 10.32 10.42 13.50
CA MET A 92 9.27 9.56 12.97
C MET A 92 8.07 10.42 12.51
N LYS A 93 7.50 10.07 11.37
CA LYS A 93 6.32 10.70 10.79
C LYS A 93 5.22 9.68 10.65
N ALA A 94 3.99 10.10 10.91
CA ALA A 94 2.79 9.33 10.61
C ALA A 94 2.18 9.84 9.30
N LEU A 95 2.04 8.96 8.31
CA LEU A 95 1.40 9.25 7.05
C LEU A 95 0.02 8.59 7.01
N ALA A 96 -1.03 9.40 6.99
CA ALA A 96 -2.40 8.88 6.90
C ALA A 96 -2.60 8.10 5.58
N ILE A 97 -3.16 6.90 5.66
CA ILE A 97 -3.38 6.02 4.50
C ILE A 97 -4.26 6.68 3.44
N GLU A 98 -5.18 7.54 3.83
CA GLU A 98 -6.03 8.31 2.91
C GLU A 98 -5.24 9.22 1.95
N ARG A 99 -4.00 9.55 2.28
CA ARG A 99 -3.08 10.32 1.42
C ARG A 99 -2.23 9.45 0.51
N ILE A 100 -2.24 8.13 0.71
CA ILE A 100 -1.45 7.16 -0.02
C ILE A 100 -2.33 6.56 -1.12
N GLN A 101 -1.82 6.45 -2.33
CA GLN A 101 -2.42 5.66 -3.41
C GLN A 101 -1.84 4.25 -3.41
N THR A 102 -0.50 4.15 -3.37
CA THR A 102 0.21 2.87 -3.29
C THR A 102 1.44 2.99 -2.39
N MET A 103 1.85 1.89 -1.81
CA MET A 103 3.09 1.73 -1.06
C MET A 103 3.85 0.53 -1.60
N ALA A 104 5.10 0.73 -2.00
CA ALA A 104 5.99 -0.34 -2.43
C ALA A 104 7.09 -0.55 -1.37
N VAL A 105 7.26 -1.79 -0.91
CA VAL A 105 8.25 -2.21 0.09
C VAL A 105 8.69 -3.63 -0.20
N GLU A 106 9.99 -3.87 -0.30
CA GLU A 106 10.59 -5.21 -0.52
C GLU A 106 9.96 -6.05 -1.66
N GLY A 107 9.61 -5.40 -2.76
CA GLY A 107 8.97 -6.08 -3.90
C GLY A 107 7.45 -6.30 -3.75
N HIS A 108 6.88 -5.98 -2.60
CA HIS A 108 5.44 -5.96 -2.40
C HIS A 108 4.85 -4.61 -2.76
N THR A 109 3.67 -4.61 -3.35
CA THR A 109 2.90 -3.39 -3.64
C THR A 109 1.56 -3.45 -2.93
N LEU A 110 1.33 -2.49 -2.04
CA LEU A 110 0.08 -2.33 -1.32
C LEU A 110 -0.72 -1.19 -1.94
N ASP A 111 -1.96 -1.46 -2.28
CA ASP A 111 -2.92 -0.47 -2.80
C ASP A 111 -3.77 0.11 -1.65
N ALA A 112 -4.03 1.41 -1.66
CA ALA A 112 -5.03 2.00 -0.78
C ALA A 112 -6.43 1.63 -1.24
N LEU A 113 -7.18 0.95 -0.39
CA LEU A 113 -8.50 0.45 -0.75
C LEU A 113 -9.56 1.56 -0.65
N THR A 114 -10.37 1.68 -1.72
CA THR A 114 -11.50 2.62 -1.77
C THR A 114 -12.78 1.86 -2.12
N LYS A 115 -13.88 2.15 -1.43
CA LYS A 115 -15.21 1.60 -1.73
C LYS A 115 -16.16 2.73 -2.06
N ASN A 116 -16.76 2.70 -3.25
CA ASN A 116 -17.66 3.76 -3.73
C ASN A 116 -17.02 5.17 -3.65
N GLY A 117 -15.75 5.29 -4.00
CA GLY A 117 -15.00 6.55 -3.94
C GLY A 117 -14.59 6.99 -2.54
N LYS A 118 -14.96 6.26 -1.48
CA LYS A 118 -14.56 6.57 -0.09
C LYS A 118 -13.38 5.70 0.33
N PRO A 119 -12.31 6.27 0.88
CA PRO A 119 -11.20 5.52 1.43
C PRO A 119 -11.67 4.57 2.55
N LEU A 120 -11.19 3.34 2.54
CA LEU A 120 -11.42 2.39 3.62
C LEU A 120 -10.40 2.55 4.77
N GLY A 121 -9.43 3.45 4.62
CA GLY A 121 -8.35 3.64 5.59
C GLY A 121 -7.45 2.41 5.71
N MET A 122 -7.30 1.65 4.63
CA MET A 122 -6.53 0.41 4.58
C MET A 122 -5.60 0.41 3.37
N LEU A 123 -4.37 -0.07 3.58
CA LEU A 123 -3.46 -0.55 2.54
C LEU A 123 -3.46 -2.07 2.55
N ALA A 124 -3.57 -2.70 1.40
CA ALA A 124 -3.49 -4.15 1.28
C ALA A 124 -2.74 -4.56 0.02
N GLU A 125 -2.01 -5.67 0.09
CA GLU A 125 -1.33 -6.22 -1.06
C GLU A 125 -2.31 -6.75 -2.09
N ASN A 126 -2.09 -6.39 -3.37
CA ASN A 126 -2.75 -7.05 -4.48
C ASN A 126 -2.10 -8.42 -4.72
N MET A 127 -2.78 -9.47 -4.31
CA MET A 127 -2.28 -10.84 -4.39
C MET A 127 -2.30 -11.41 -5.81
N THR A 128 -2.96 -10.74 -6.77
CA THR A 128 -3.13 -11.19 -8.16
C THR A 128 -2.73 -10.11 -9.18
N PRO A 129 -1.48 -9.60 -9.14
CA PRO A 129 -1.07 -8.43 -9.92
C PRO A 129 -1.10 -8.64 -11.44
N ALA A 130 -0.95 -9.89 -11.91
CA ALA A 130 -0.94 -10.23 -13.34
C ALA A 130 -2.34 -10.54 -13.90
N ALA A 131 -3.36 -10.64 -13.04
CA ALA A 131 -4.72 -10.98 -13.44
C ALA A 131 -5.59 -9.74 -13.66
N GLY A 132 -6.68 -9.89 -14.40
CA GLY A 132 -7.67 -8.83 -14.61
C GLY A 132 -8.41 -8.44 -13.32
N THR A 133 -8.65 -9.39 -12.44
CA THR A 133 -9.26 -9.18 -11.12
C THR A 133 -8.20 -9.04 -10.05
N LYS A 134 -8.21 -7.91 -9.33
CA LYS A 134 -7.38 -7.74 -8.14
C LYS A 134 -8.03 -8.39 -6.93
N THR A 135 -7.24 -9.11 -6.14
CA THR A 135 -7.65 -9.70 -4.86
C THR A 135 -6.81 -9.19 -3.72
N TYR A 136 -7.47 -8.87 -2.61
CA TYR A 136 -6.84 -8.36 -1.41
C TYR A 136 -7.30 -9.18 -0.21
N GLY A 137 -6.35 -9.65 0.58
CA GLY A 137 -6.61 -10.37 1.82
C GLY A 137 -6.05 -9.62 3.00
N TYR A 138 -6.78 -9.61 4.10
CA TYR A 138 -6.25 -9.16 5.37
C TYR A 138 -6.83 -9.97 6.53
N PHE A 139 -6.15 -9.94 7.65
CA PHE A 139 -6.62 -10.58 8.85
C PHE A 139 -6.59 -9.62 10.04
N ILE A 140 -7.44 -9.89 11.01
CA ILE A 140 -7.44 -9.20 12.30
C ILE A 140 -7.28 -10.28 13.35
N THR A 141 -6.21 -10.20 14.12
CA THR A 141 -6.04 -11.04 15.31
C THR A 141 -6.97 -10.56 16.41
N LYS A 142 -7.84 -11.43 16.87
CA LYS A 142 -8.77 -11.17 17.97
C LYS A 142 -8.43 -12.04 19.16
N ALA A 143 -8.49 -11.45 20.34
CA ALA A 143 -8.43 -12.24 21.57
C ALA A 143 -9.68 -13.15 21.65
N ASP A 144 -9.48 -14.41 22.05
CA ASP A 144 -10.58 -15.37 22.24
C ASP A 144 -11.43 -15.00 23.43
N MET A 145 -10.77 -14.57 24.51
CA MET A 145 -11.44 -14.08 25.72
C MET A 145 -10.59 -13.01 26.43
N TYR A 146 -11.22 -12.27 27.33
CA TYR A 146 -10.55 -11.35 28.23
C TYR A 146 -10.77 -11.80 29.68
N ILE A 147 -9.70 -11.99 30.45
CA ILE A 147 -9.78 -12.34 31.86
C ILE A 147 -9.66 -11.02 32.67
N PRO A 148 -10.67 -10.68 33.49
CA PRO A 148 -10.56 -9.54 34.37
C PRO A 148 -9.64 -9.86 35.56
N ILE A 149 -8.59 -9.05 35.73
CA ILE A 149 -7.72 -9.11 36.92
C ILE A 149 -8.02 -7.89 37.77
N PRO A 150 -8.51 -8.07 39.01
CA PRO A 150 -8.76 -6.95 39.90
C PRO A 150 -7.42 -6.39 40.39
N LEU A 151 -7.07 -5.21 39.92
CA LEU A 151 -5.98 -4.39 40.42
C LEU A 151 -6.59 -3.15 41.07
N MET A 152 -6.65 -3.14 42.39
CA MET A 152 -7.19 -1.98 43.09
C MET A 152 -6.46 -0.69 42.72
N PRO A 153 -7.13 0.37 42.28
CA PRO A 153 -8.59 0.60 42.24
C PRO A 153 -9.29 0.27 40.90
N MET A 154 -8.65 -0.41 39.97
CA MET A 154 -9.19 -0.68 38.62
C MET A 154 -9.18 -2.19 38.30
N VAL A 155 -9.95 -2.56 37.29
CA VAL A 155 -9.92 -3.90 36.69
C VAL A 155 -9.13 -3.84 35.38
N MET A 156 -8.10 -4.65 35.26
CA MET A 156 -7.37 -4.83 34.03
C MET A 156 -7.92 -6.05 33.28
N LEU A 157 -8.18 -5.89 31.99
CA LEU A 157 -8.61 -6.98 31.10
C LEU A 157 -7.37 -7.53 30.37
N ILE A 158 -6.99 -8.76 30.65
CA ILE A 158 -5.89 -9.43 29.96
C ILE A 158 -6.45 -10.32 28.85
N PRO A 159 -6.04 -10.11 27.59
CA PRO A 159 -6.43 -10.98 26.48
C PRO A 159 -5.78 -12.36 26.65
N VAL A 160 -6.56 -13.41 26.44
CA VAL A 160 -6.11 -14.81 26.52
C VAL A 160 -6.57 -15.55 25.26
N GLY A 161 -5.61 -16.26 24.63
CA GLY A 161 -5.81 -16.87 23.34
C GLY A 161 -5.93 -15.83 22.22
N SER A 162 -5.79 -16.25 21.01
CA SER A 162 -6.05 -15.40 19.84
C SER A 162 -6.35 -16.24 18.61
N HIS A 163 -7.21 -15.72 17.75
CA HIS A 163 -7.47 -16.29 16.43
C HIS A 163 -7.47 -15.20 15.35
N ASP A 164 -7.03 -15.55 14.16
CA ASP A 164 -7.04 -14.66 13.02
C ASP A 164 -8.37 -14.75 12.29
N LYS A 165 -9.03 -13.61 12.14
CA LYS A 165 -10.24 -13.48 11.35
C LYS A 165 -9.87 -12.89 10.00
N TYR A 166 -9.95 -13.69 8.95
CA TYR A 166 -9.65 -13.28 7.59
C TYR A 166 -10.83 -12.58 6.93
N PHE A 167 -10.48 -11.56 6.12
CA PHE A 167 -11.39 -10.79 5.28
C PHE A 167 -10.78 -10.71 3.88
N TRP A 168 -11.64 -10.75 2.88
CA TRP A 168 -11.24 -10.71 1.49
C TRP A 168 -12.00 -9.63 0.75
N TYR A 169 -11.30 -8.95 -0.14
CA TYR A 169 -11.88 -8.02 -1.09
C TYR A 169 -11.48 -8.44 -2.50
N VAL A 170 -12.36 -8.20 -3.45
CA VAL A 170 -12.09 -8.39 -4.88
C VAL A 170 -12.47 -7.13 -5.63
N GLN A 171 -11.70 -6.83 -6.67
CA GLN A 171 -11.95 -5.75 -7.60
C GLN A 171 -11.83 -6.30 -9.01
N PRO A 172 -12.95 -6.62 -9.69
CA PRO A 172 -12.93 -6.97 -11.10
C PRO A 172 -12.34 -5.84 -11.95
N ALA A 173 -11.80 -6.14 -13.12
CA ALA A 173 -11.25 -5.15 -14.03
C ALA A 173 -12.27 -4.04 -14.31
N GLY A 174 -11.89 -2.78 -14.03
CA GLY A 174 -12.76 -1.62 -14.20
C GLY A 174 -13.96 -1.54 -13.25
N GLY A 175 -14.13 -2.51 -12.35
CA GLY A 175 -15.23 -2.57 -11.40
C GLY A 175 -14.91 -1.99 -10.02
N PRO A 176 -15.95 -1.81 -9.19
CA PRO A 176 -15.76 -1.38 -7.81
C PRO A 176 -15.21 -2.51 -6.95
N ILE A 177 -14.47 -2.12 -5.91
CA ILE A 177 -14.04 -3.07 -4.87
C ILE A 177 -15.25 -3.59 -4.08
N ARG A 178 -15.27 -4.88 -3.80
CA ARG A 178 -16.34 -5.56 -3.06
C ARG A 178 -15.75 -6.46 -1.99
N GLU A 179 -16.35 -6.44 -0.81
CA GLU A 179 -16.05 -7.42 0.22
C GLU A 179 -16.59 -8.79 -0.18
N VAL A 180 -15.80 -9.83 -0.02
CA VAL A 180 -16.18 -11.21 -0.33
C VAL A 180 -17.09 -11.74 0.78
N PRO A 181 -18.36 -12.06 0.46
CA PRO A 181 -19.30 -12.55 1.46
C PRO A 181 -18.94 -13.96 1.91
N ARG A 182 -19.22 -14.28 3.18
CA ARG A 182 -18.95 -15.60 3.76
C ARG A 182 -20.02 -16.64 3.45
N SER A 183 -21.23 -16.22 3.06
CA SER A 183 -22.32 -17.14 2.75
C SER A 183 -22.09 -17.83 1.39
N GLY A 184 -22.32 -19.15 1.32
CA GLY A 184 -22.00 -19.97 0.15
C GLY A 184 -22.59 -19.43 -1.16
N LYS A 185 -23.89 -19.08 -1.19
CA LYS A 185 -24.55 -18.56 -2.41
C LYS A 185 -24.03 -17.19 -2.83
N ALA A 186 -23.90 -16.25 -1.88
CA ALA A 186 -23.40 -14.92 -2.18
C ALA A 186 -21.89 -14.92 -2.53
N PHE A 187 -21.12 -15.79 -1.87
CA PHE A 187 -19.73 -16.04 -2.22
C PHE A 187 -19.63 -16.55 -3.67
N ALA A 188 -20.36 -17.62 -4.02
CA ALA A 188 -20.32 -18.20 -5.35
C ALA A 188 -20.72 -17.20 -6.44
N ALA A 189 -21.78 -16.41 -6.22
CA ALA A 189 -22.24 -15.41 -7.18
C ALA A 189 -21.17 -14.33 -7.43
N LEU A 190 -20.54 -13.78 -6.36
CA LEU A 190 -19.52 -12.75 -6.50
C LEU A 190 -18.24 -13.30 -7.12
N MET A 191 -17.71 -14.40 -6.56
CA MET A 191 -16.40 -14.91 -6.97
C MET A 191 -16.40 -15.57 -8.33
N ALA A 192 -17.47 -16.26 -8.73
CA ALA A 192 -17.59 -16.79 -10.10
C ALA A 192 -17.68 -15.69 -11.15
N THR A 193 -18.19 -14.50 -10.80
CA THR A 193 -18.18 -13.34 -11.68
C THR A 193 -16.80 -12.67 -11.67
N ALA A 194 -16.17 -12.54 -10.51
CA ALA A 194 -14.85 -11.92 -10.39
C ALA A 194 -13.76 -12.73 -11.12
N PHE A 195 -13.83 -14.05 -11.08
CA PHE A 195 -12.88 -14.95 -11.75
C PHE A 195 -13.38 -15.48 -13.10
N ALA A 196 -14.26 -14.75 -13.78
CA ALA A 196 -14.83 -15.17 -15.07
C ALA A 196 -13.78 -15.36 -16.18
N ASP A 197 -12.64 -14.69 -16.08
CA ASP A 197 -11.48 -14.81 -16.97
C ASP A 197 -10.68 -16.13 -16.77
N TYR A 198 -11.00 -16.89 -15.71
CA TYR A 198 -10.57 -18.27 -15.53
C TYR A 198 -11.79 -19.21 -15.43
N PRO A 199 -12.38 -19.64 -16.57
CA PRO A 199 -13.67 -20.35 -16.61
C PRO A 199 -13.73 -21.63 -15.75
N ALA A 200 -12.66 -22.42 -15.72
CA ALA A 200 -12.62 -23.65 -14.94
C ALA A 200 -12.82 -23.40 -13.45
N LEU A 201 -12.13 -22.39 -12.90
CA LEU A 201 -12.29 -22.01 -11.50
C LEU A 201 -13.67 -21.38 -11.24
N ALA A 202 -14.13 -20.50 -12.14
CA ALA A 202 -15.44 -19.87 -12.03
C ALA A 202 -16.61 -20.86 -12.00
N VAL A 203 -16.53 -21.95 -12.79
CA VAL A 203 -17.53 -23.03 -12.79
C VAL A 203 -17.53 -23.78 -11.46
N ARG A 204 -16.36 -24.19 -10.93
CA ARG A 204 -16.24 -24.86 -9.64
C ARG A 204 -16.82 -24.02 -8.49
N ILE A 205 -16.52 -22.73 -8.48
CA ILE A 205 -17.05 -21.79 -7.48
C ILE A 205 -18.58 -21.68 -7.61
N ARG A 206 -19.11 -21.54 -8.82
CA ARG A 206 -20.57 -21.46 -9.08
C ARG A 206 -21.30 -22.70 -8.61
N GLN A 207 -20.71 -23.86 -8.79
CA GLN A 207 -21.23 -25.16 -8.33
C GLN A 207 -21.04 -25.36 -6.82
N GLN A 208 -20.39 -24.44 -6.13
CA GLN A 208 -20.07 -24.55 -4.70
C GLN A 208 -19.34 -25.84 -4.36
N ALA A 209 -18.38 -26.24 -5.22
CA ALA A 209 -17.56 -27.41 -4.97
C ALA A 209 -16.91 -27.32 -3.57
N PRO A 210 -16.69 -28.45 -2.87
CA PRO A 210 -16.20 -28.46 -1.48
C PRO A 210 -14.87 -27.73 -1.26
N ASP A 211 -14.03 -27.67 -2.29
CA ASP A 211 -12.74 -26.97 -2.32
C ASP A 211 -12.89 -25.50 -2.75
N ALA A 212 -14.02 -25.08 -3.32
CA ALA A 212 -14.26 -23.75 -3.88
C ALA A 212 -15.23 -22.92 -3.01
N VAL A 213 -14.94 -22.83 -1.73
CA VAL A 213 -15.73 -22.11 -0.71
C VAL A 213 -14.88 -21.05 0.00
N TYR A 214 -15.53 -20.11 0.71
CA TYR A 214 -14.88 -18.99 1.39
C TYR A 214 -13.67 -19.37 2.26
N LYS A 215 -13.74 -20.45 3.02
CA LYS A 215 -12.65 -20.92 3.89
C LYS A 215 -11.37 -21.26 3.12
N ASN A 216 -11.51 -21.57 1.83
CA ASN A 216 -10.41 -21.96 0.95
C ASN A 216 -9.92 -20.78 0.08
N MET A 217 -10.33 -19.54 0.36
CA MET A 217 -9.90 -18.35 -0.38
C MET A 217 -8.39 -18.28 -0.62
N PRO A 218 -7.50 -18.57 0.34
CA PRO A 218 -6.06 -18.57 0.08
C PRO A 218 -5.67 -19.47 -1.09
N SER A 219 -6.19 -20.69 -1.14
CA SER A 219 -5.91 -21.66 -2.20
C SER A 219 -6.50 -21.23 -3.55
N LEU A 220 -7.73 -20.70 -3.54
CA LEU A 220 -8.39 -20.20 -4.77
C LEU A 220 -7.63 -19.01 -5.37
N VAL A 221 -7.14 -18.10 -4.53
CA VAL A 221 -6.33 -16.95 -4.97
C VAL A 221 -4.98 -17.41 -5.53
N GLN A 222 -4.34 -18.40 -4.90
CA GLN A 222 -3.08 -18.96 -5.40
C GLN A 222 -3.27 -19.67 -6.75
N GLU A 223 -4.34 -20.46 -6.91
CA GLU A 223 -4.68 -21.10 -8.18
C GLU A 223 -4.95 -20.05 -9.27
N TYR A 224 -5.74 -19.04 -8.96
CA TYR A 224 -6.02 -17.93 -9.87
C TYR A 224 -4.75 -17.16 -10.26
N LYS A 225 -3.88 -16.84 -9.29
CA LYS A 225 -2.58 -16.21 -9.53
C LYS A 225 -1.69 -17.05 -10.43
N ALA A 226 -1.62 -18.37 -10.19
CA ALA A 226 -0.80 -19.28 -10.96
C ALA A 226 -1.25 -19.39 -12.43
N HIS A 227 -2.56 -19.30 -12.69
CA HIS A 227 -3.11 -19.33 -14.05
C HIS A 227 -2.63 -18.15 -14.91
N PHE A 228 -2.45 -16.96 -14.31
CA PHE A 228 -1.98 -15.75 -15.01
C PHE A 228 -0.48 -15.49 -14.83
N ALA A 229 0.23 -16.34 -14.11
CA ALA A 229 1.68 -16.18 -14.00
C ALA A 229 2.34 -16.38 -15.38
N PRO A 230 3.32 -15.53 -15.75
CA PRO A 230 4.07 -15.75 -17.00
C PRO A 230 4.75 -17.10 -16.96
N ALA A 231 4.70 -17.84 -18.09
CA ALA A 231 5.44 -19.07 -18.23
C ALA A 231 6.94 -18.77 -18.02
N LYS A 232 7.55 -19.54 -17.12
CA LYS A 232 9.01 -19.44 -16.84
C LYS A 232 9.82 -20.05 -17.96
#